data_2a585b601c49c6b44b3b166de2f1a1cc
#
_entry.id   2a585b601c49c6b44b3b166de2f1a1cc
#
_cell.length_a   1.000
_cell.length_b   1.000
_cell.length_c   1.000
_cell.angle_alpha   90.00
_cell.angle_beta   90.00
_cell.angle_gamma   90.00
#
_symmetry.space_group_name_H-M   'P 1'
#
loop_
_entity.id
_entity.type
_entity.pdbx_description
1 polymer ?
#
loop_
_entity_poly.entity_id
_entity_poly.type
_entity_poly.pdbx_seq_one_letter_code
_entity_poly.pdbx_strand_id
1 'polypeptide(L)'
;ANGDFLEGHAVFDGQPLTIVGTTGHAPIGVRLALAQARVVLETVGAHPGRPIVLLIDTQGQQLRRHDELLGINRAMAHLGTCIDLARRRGHRVIGLVYDQALSGGFITSGLIADACYALPEAEIRVMRIPAMSRITKLPESLLNALSESNPVFAPGVGNYVAMGGVRGLWQGDLQAALRDALAHSPREDMRALDGAERGGRKLAAEVVQRVLAAG
;
A
#
# COMPACT_ATOMS: atom_id res chain seq x y z
N ALA A 1 18.67 -1.85 -9.37
CA ALA A 1 18.34 -2.28 -8.00
C ALA A 1 19.61 -2.31 -7.14
N ASN A 2 19.51 -1.93 -5.91
CA ASN A 2 20.60 -1.99 -4.94
C ASN A 2 20.14 -2.83 -3.74
N GLY A 3 20.41 -4.12 -3.77
CA GLY A 3 19.82 -5.08 -2.85
C GLY A 3 18.30 -5.14 -3.04
N ASP A 4 17.56 -4.97 -1.95
CA ASP A 4 16.09 -5.04 -1.92
C ASP A 4 15.40 -3.74 -2.35
N PHE A 5 16.15 -2.70 -2.73
CA PHE A 5 15.63 -1.40 -3.14
C PHE A 5 15.56 -1.28 -4.66
N LEU A 6 14.42 -0.85 -5.17
CA LEU A 6 14.16 -0.56 -6.56
C LEU A 6 14.04 0.96 -6.76
N GLU A 7 14.87 1.53 -7.61
CA GLU A 7 14.74 2.90 -8.09
C GLU A 7 15.10 2.97 -9.57
N GLY A 8 14.45 3.83 -10.30
CA GLY A 8 14.74 4.03 -11.72
C GLY A 8 13.79 4.96 -12.43
N HIS A 9 14.07 5.11 -13.71
CA HIS A 9 13.22 5.84 -14.64
C HIS A 9 12.82 4.91 -15.78
N ALA A 10 11.60 5.07 -16.25
CA ALA A 10 11.07 4.36 -17.42
C ALA A 10 10.38 5.36 -18.34
N VAL A 11 10.17 4.96 -19.58
CA VAL A 11 9.31 5.67 -20.52
C VAL A 11 8.13 4.76 -20.84
N PHE A 12 6.92 5.25 -20.63
CA PHE A 12 5.69 4.54 -20.93
C PHE A 12 4.79 5.41 -21.79
N ASP A 13 4.42 4.93 -22.97
CA ASP A 13 3.65 5.69 -23.97
C ASP A 13 4.25 7.08 -24.25
N GLY A 14 5.57 7.17 -24.33
CA GLY A 14 6.30 8.43 -24.53
C GLY A 14 6.42 9.32 -23.29
N GLN A 15 5.79 8.97 -22.18
CA GLN A 15 5.83 9.74 -20.93
C GLN A 15 6.89 9.17 -19.97
N PRO A 16 7.80 9.99 -19.43
CA PRO A 16 8.74 9.55 -18.42
C PRO A 16 8.04 9.27 -17.10
N LEU A 17 8.38 8.15 -16.45
CA LEU A 17 7.92 7.72 -15.14
C LEU A 17 9.10 7.62 -14.17
N THR A 18 8.85 7.89 -12.89
CA THR A 18 9.74 7.47 -11.80
C THR A 18 9.24 6.16 -11.22
N ILE A 19 10.14 5.20 -11.04
CA ILE A 19 9.87 3.93 -10.37
C ILE A 19 10.61 3.93 -9.05
N VAL A 20 9.92 3.59 -7.98
CA VAL A 20 10.50 3.40 -6.65
C VAL A 20 9.79 2.25 -5.96
N GLY A 21 10.51 1.43 -5.20
CA GLY A 21 9.87 0.30 -4.53
C GLY A 21 10.86 -0.65 -3.88
N THR A 22 10.37 -1.85 -3.65
CA THR A 22 11.08 -2.92 -2.96
C THR A 22 10.90 -4.26 -3.66
N THR A 23 11.84 -5.18 -3.42
CA THR A 23 11.83 -6.55 -3.94
C THR A 23 12.38 -7.51 -2.90
N GLY A 24 12.18 -8.83 -3.09
CA GLY A 24 12.72 -9.87 -2.21
C GLY A 24 12.09 -9.87 -0.82
N HIS A 25 10.80 -9.53 -0.72
CA HIS A 25 10.06 -9.40 0.55
C HIS A 25 10.75 -8.46 1.54
N ALA A 26 11.32 -7.36 1.04
CA ALA A 26 12.14 -6.45 1.83
C ALA A 26 11.44 -5.96 3.10
N PRO A 27 12.07 -6.11 4.27
CA PRO A 27 11.57 -5.44 5.48
C PRO A 27 11.92 -3.95 5.41
N ILE A 28 10.92 -3.09 5.58
CA ILE A 28 11.11 -1.64 5.55
C ILE A 28 11.72 -1.17 6.87
N GLY A 29 13.03 -0.96 6.87
CA GLY A 29 13.77 -0.31 7.96
C GLY A 29 13.98 1.18 7.71
N VAL A 30 14.62 1.86 8.65
CA VAL A 30 14.89 3.32 8.57
C VAL A 30 15.59 3.68 7.27
N ARG A 31 16.66 2.96 6.91
CA ARG A 31 17.43 3.23 5.69
C ARG A 31 16.59 3.10 4.42
N LEU A 32 15.80 2.04 4.32
CA LEU A 32 14.98 1.77 3.13
C LEU A 32 13.82 2.76 2.99
N ALA A 33 13.17 3.11 4.10
CA ALA A 33 12.13 4.14 4.12
C ALA A 33 12.68 5.50 3.66
N LEU A 34 13.84 5.92 4.18
CA LEU A 34 14.48 7.18 3.78
C LEU A 34 14.98 7.15 2.32
N ALA A 35 15.47 6.00 1.83
CA ALA A 35 15.88 5.87 0.43
C ALA A 35 14.69 6.03 -0.53
N GLN A 36 13.55 5.41 -0.24
CA GLN A 36 12.32 5.60 -1.01
C GLN A 36 11.84 7.06 -0.95
N ALA A 37 11.81 7.66 0.25
CA ALA A 37 11.42 9.06 0.44
C ALA A 37 12.31 10.02 -0.37
N ARG A 38 13.63 9.77 -0.42
CA ARG A 38 14.57 10.56 -1.22
C ARG A 38 14.17 10.57 -2.71
N VAL A 39 13.92 9.40 -3.31
CA VAL A 39 13.54 9.31 -4.72
C VAL A 39 12.23 10.05 -5.01
N VAL A 40 11.25 9.94 -4.10
CA VAL A 40 9.99 10.69 -4.22
C VAL A 40 10.24 12.19 -4.19
N LEU A 41 11.04 12.69 -3.23
CA LEU A 41 11.35 14.12 -3.10
C LEU A 41 12.17 14.65 -4.28
N GLU A 42 13.14 13.89 -4.77
CA GLU A 42 13.90 14.23 -5.97
C GLU A 42 13.00 14.37 -7.19
N THR A 43 12.02 13.45 -7.32
CA THR A 43 11.02 13.53 -8.42
C THR A 43 10.16 14.78 -8.26
N VAL A 44 9.69 15.09 -7.06
CA VAL A 44 8.88 16.28 -6.79
C VAL A 44 9.64 17.57 -7.11
N GLY A 45 10.93 17.61 -6.76
CA GLY A 45 11.75 18.82 -6.95
C GLY A 45 12.24 19.02 -8.39
N ALA A 46 12.61 17.94 -9.08
CA ALA A 46 13.26 18.02 -10.38
C ALA A 46 12.32 17.77 -11.58
N HIS A 47 11.18 17.14 -11.37
CA HIS A 47 10.33 16.65 -12.46
C HIS A 47 8.83 16.92 -12.22
N PRO A 48 8.37 18.17 -12.26
CA PRO A 48 6.97 18.52 -11.99
C PRO A 48 5.98 17.68 -12.82
N GLY A 49 4.98 17.11 -12.15
CA GLY A 49 3.92 16.32 -12.80
C GLY A 49 4.32 14.92 -13.27
N ARG A 50 5.60 14.51 -13.17
CA ARG A 50 6.03 13.17 -13.56
C ARG A 50 5.34 12.12 -12.69
N PRO A 51 4.65 11.11 -13.28
CA PRO A 51 4.04 10.03 -12.52
C PRO A 51 5.09 9.21 -11.76
N ILE A 52 4.67 8.69 -10.60
CA ILE A 52 5.47 7.82 -9.74
C ILE A 52 4.76 6.48 -9.62
N VAL A 53 5.47 5.40 -9.94
CA VAL A 53 4.98 4.03 -9.76
C VAL A 53 5.70 3.42 -8.56
N LEU A 54 4.93 3.03 -7.55
CA LEU A 54 5.41 2.35 -6.35
C LEU A 54 5.28 0.84 -6.55
N LEU A 55 6.41 0.15 -6.71
CA LEU A 55 6.45 -1.31 -6.80
C LEU A 55 6.60 -1.91 -5.39
N ILE A 56 5.62 -2.73 -4.98
CA ILE A 56 5.50 -3.15 -3.59
C ILE A 56 5.70 -4.65 -3.49
N ASP A 57 6.77 -5.01 -2.77
CA ASP A 57 7.06 -6.35 -2.29
C ASP A 57 7.77 -6.23 -0.94
N THR A 58 7.01 -6.40 0.15
CA THR A 58 7.51 -6.19 1.52
C THR A 58 6.84 -7.10 2.54
N GLN A 59 7.65 -7.65 3.45
CA GLN A 59 7.15 -8.35 4.64
C GLN A 59 6.71 -7.39 5.78
N GLY A 60 6.68 -6.08 5.54
CA GLY A 60 6.29 -5.08 6.53
C GLY A 60 7.47 -4.31 7.11
N GLN A 61 7.27 -3.69 8.26
CA GLN A 61 8.35 -2.95 8.91
C GLN A 61 9.44 -3.88 9.46
N GLN A 62 10.67 -3.39 9.46
CA GLN A 62 11.82 -4.07 10.04
C GLN A 62 11.72 -4.09 11.57
N LEU A 63 11.63 -5.28 12.15
CA LEU A 63 11.54 -5.48 13.61
C LEU A 63 12.94 -5.69 14.23
N ARG A 64 13.79 -4.67 14.18
CA ARG A 64 15.12 -4.68 14.80
C ARG A 64 15.23 -3.58 15.83
N ARG A 65 15.85 -3.88 16.99
CA ARG A 65 16.12 -2.89 18.03
C ARG A 65 16.85 -1.65 17.49
N HIS A 66 17.77 -1.84 16.55
CA HIS A 66 18.50 -0.74 15.91
C HIS A 66 17.58 0.23 15.18
N ASP A 67 16.61 -0.28 14.39
CA ASP A 67 15.66 0.56 13.66
C ASP A 67 14.71 1.28 14.62
N GLU A 68 14.29 0.62 15.70
CA GLU A 68 13.47 1.25 16.75
C GLU A 68 14.22 2.41 17.44
N LEU A 69 15.49 2.22 17.80
CA LEU A 69 16.34 3.26 18.39
C LEU A 69 16.57 4.45 17.44
N LEU A 70 16.63 4.20 16.15
CA LEU A 70 16.73 5.25 15.13
C LEU A 70 15.38 5.91 14.80
N GLY A 71 14.27 5.45 15.38
CA GLY A 71 12.94 6.00 15.17
C GLY A 71 12.31 5.56 13.84
N ILE A 72 12.24 4.25 13.59
CA ILE A 72 11.62 3.67 12.39
C ILE A 72 10.22 4.24 12.11
N ASN A 73 9.42 4.48 13.15
CA ASN A 73 8.10 5.07 13.02
C ASN A 73 8.14 6.46 12.35
N ARG A 74 9.15 7.27 12.67
CA ARG A 74 9.36 8.60 12.04
C ARG A 74 9.81 8.47 10.60
N ALA A 75 10.73 7.53 10.31
CA ALA A 75 11.19 7.29 8.95
C ALA A 75 10.06 6.81 8.04
N MET A 76 9.21 5.91 8.53
CA MET A 76 8.03 5.43 7.80
C MET A 76 6.98 6.53 7.62
N ALA A 77 6.69 7.31 8.66
CA ALA A 77 5.80 8.46 8.56
C ALA A 77 6.32 9.51 7.57
N HIS A 78 7.64 9.76 7.56
CA HIS A 78 8.28 10.63 6.59
C HIS A 78 8.09 10.14 5.16
N LEU A 79 8.28 8.84 4.89
CA LEU A 79 8.00 8.26 3.57
C LEU A 79 6.54 8.50 3.15
N GLY A 80 5.58 8.21 4.03
CA GLY A 80 4.17 8.46 3.76
C GLY A 80 3.88 9.94 3.48
N THR A 81 4.47 10.84 4.25
CA THR A 81 4.34 12.30 4.04
C THR A 81 4.94 12.74 2.70
N CYS A 82 6.08 12.17 2.28
CA CYS A 82 6.67 12.47 0.97
C CYS A 82 5.78 12.03 -0.19
N ILE A 83 5.15 10.86 -0.08
CA ILE A 83 4.19 10.37 -1.08
C ILE A 83 2.95 11.27 -1.13
N ASP A 84 2.41 11.66 0.03
CA ASP A 84 1.27 12.59 0.09
C ASP A 84 1.63 13.96 -0.49
N LEU A 85 2.84 14.46 -0.22
CA LEU A 85 3.36 15.68 -0.83
C LEU A 85 3.40 15.59 -2.36
N ALA A 86 3.89 14.46 -2.91
CA ALA A 86 3.93 14.25 -4.35
C ALA A 86 2.51 14.31 -4.96
N ARG A 87 1.54 13.65 -4.33
CA ARG A 87 0.12 13.70 -4.75
C ARG A 87 -0.41 15.15 -4.73
N ARG A 88 -0.20 15.87 -3.63
CA ARG A 88 -0.62 17.29 -3.49
C ARG A 88 0.08 18.23 -4.48
N ARG A 89 1.28 17.89 -4.92
CA ARG A 89 2.01 18.61 -5.97
C ARG A 89 1.61 18.21 -7.39
N GLY A 90 0.59 17.36 -7.55
CA GLY A 90 0.01 16.99 -8.83
C GLY A 90 0.66 15.79 -9.51
N HIS A 91 1.64 15.14 -8.87
CA HIS A 91 2.16 13.86 -9.36
C HIS A 91 1.08 12.79 -9.27
N ARG A 92 0.92 11.99 -10.32
CA ARG A 92 0.11 10.76 -10.26
C ARG A 92 0.94 9.69 -9.57
N VAL A 93 0.45 9.17 -8.46
CA VAL A 93 1.14 8.10 -7.70
C VAL A 93 0.32 6.83 -7.74
N ILE A 94 0.86 5.79 -8.37
CA ILE A 94 0.21 4.49 -8.52
C ILE A 94 1.00 3.44 -7.75
N GLY A 95 0.35 2.72 -6.84
CA GLY A 95 0.92 1.56 -6.15
C GLY A 95 0.56 0.26 -6.85
N LEU A 96 1.52 -0.64 -7.00
CA LEU A 96 1.32 -2.00 -7.48
C LEU A 96 1.93 -3.00 -6.51
N VAL A 97 1.10 -3.78 -5.85
CA VAL A 97 1.53 -4.97 -5.12
C VAL A 97 1.73 -6.09 -6.11
N TYR A 98 2.98 -6.44 -6.38
CA TYR A 98 3.28 -7.47 -7.37
C TYR A 98 3.67 -8.81 -6.75
N ASP A 99 3.97 -8.86 -5.45
CA ASP A 99 4.23 -10.08 -4.71
C ASP A 99 3.66 -9.96 -3.29
N GLN A 100 4.37 -9.42 -2.31
CA GLN A 100 3.94 -9.39 -0.92
C GLN A 100 3.75 -7.96 -0.38
N ALA A 101 2.71 -7.74 0.42
CA ALA A 101 2.46 -6.46 1.09
C ALA A 101 1.91 -6.67 2.50
N LEU A 102 2.79 -6.61 3.50
CA LEU A 102 2.43 -6.86 4.89
C LEU A 102 2.53 -5.62 5.76
N SER A 103 1.66 -5.54 6.76
CA SER A 103 1.73 -4.62 7.91
C SER A 103 1.93 -3.14 7.56
N GLY A 104 2.54 -2.41 8.49
CA GLY A 104 2.81 -0.98 8.38
C GLY A 104 3.75 -0.60 7.22
N GLY A 105 4.63 -1.50 6.81
CA GLY A 105 5.49 -1.28 5.63
C GLY A 105 4.68 -1.02 4.37
N PHE A 106 3.68 -1.84 4.10
CA PHE A 106 2.77 -1.65 2.97
C PHE A 106 1.96 -0.35 3.09
N ILE A 107 1.44 -0.03 4.28
CA ILE A 107 0.62 1.17 4.49
C ILE A 107 1.37 2.43 4.05
N THR A 108 2.62 2.57 4.46
CA THR A 108 3.41 3.78 4.20
C THR A 108 4.14 3.80 2.87
N SER A 109 4.41 2.63 2.28
CA SER A 109 5.15 2.52 1.01
C SER A 109 4.27 2.32 -0.23
N GLY A 110 2.97 2.09 -0.06
CA GLY A 110 2.12 1.75 -1.20
C GLY A 110 0.66 2.16 -1.06
N LEU A 111 0.02 1.82 0.07
CA LEU A 111 -1.42 2.05 0.25
C LEU A 111 -1.81 3.54 0.24
N ILE A 112 -0.88 4.42 0.55
CA ILE A 112 -1.09 5.88 0.54
C ILE A 112 -1.07 6.50 -0.87
N ALA A 113 -0.78 5.75 -1.93
CA ALA A 113 -0.85 6.21 -3.32
C ALA A 113 -2.25 6.76 -3.69
N ASP A 114 -2.39 7.43 -4.84
CA ASP A 114 -3.71 7.85 -5.37
C ASP A 114 -4.61 6.62 -5.58
N ALA A 115 -4.03 5.55 -6.13
CA ALA A 115 -4.66 4.24 -6.23
C ALA A 115 -3.62 3.14 -6.04
N CYS A 116 -4.00 2.08 -5.34
CA CYS A 116 -3.20 0.88 -5.16
C CYS A 116 -3.87 -0.28 -5.89
N TYR A 117 -3.08 -1.00 -6.68
CA TYR A 117 -3.50 -2.19 -7.41
C TYR A 117 -2.68 -3.39 -6.96
N ALA A 118 -3.11 -4.58 -7.31
CA ALA A 118 -2.36 -5.80 -7.01
C ALA A 118 -2.41 -6.79 -8.18
N LEU A 119 -1.40 -7.65 -8.27
CA LEU A 119 -1.50 -8.85 -9.10
C LEU A 119 -2.37 -9.90 -8.38
N PRO A 120 -3.06 -10.79 -9.11
CA PRO A 120 -3.95 -11.78 -8.50
C PRO A 120 -3.26 -12.70 -7.50
N GLU A 121 -2.00 -13.03 -7.74
CA GLU A 121 -1.20 -13.94 -6.94
C GLU A 121 -0.53 -13.26 -5.74
N ALA A 122 -0.66 -11.93 -5.62
CA ALA A 122 -0.04 -11.18 -4.53
C ALA A 122 -0.64 -11.53 -3.17
N GLU A 123 0.20 -11.49 -2.14
CA GLU A 123 -0.20 -11.71 -0.76
C GLU A 123 -0.33 -10.38 -0.02
N ILE A 124 -1.54 -9.99 0.34
CA ILE A 124 -1.78 -8.79 1.16
C ILE A 124 -2.41 -9.21 2.48
N ARG A 125 -1.80 -8.80 3.61
CA ARG A 125 -2.34 -9.02 4.95
C ARG A 125 -1.71 -8.11 6.00
N VAL A 126 -2.42 -7.89 7.08
CA VAL A 126 -1.86 -7.15 8.22
C VAL A 126 -0.83 -7.99 8.94
N MET A 127 -1.16 -9.26 9.20
CA MET A 127 -0.32 -10.19 9.96
C MET A 127 -0.66 -11.63 9.60
N ARG A 128 0.32 -12.52 9.65
CA ARG A 128 0.07 -13.96 9.46
C ARG A 128 -0.67 -14.55 10.66
N ILE A 129 -1.54 -15.54 10.44
CA ILE A 129 -2.37 -16.17 11.48
C ILE A 129 -1.54 -16.64 12.70
N PRO A 130 -0.40 -17.32 12.56
CA PRO A 130 0.41 -17.71 13.72
C PRO A 130 0.93 -16.55 14.57
N ALA A 131 1.28 -15.44 13.92
CA ALA A 131 1.69 -14.22 14.60
C ALA A 131 0.51 -13.55 15.30
N MET A 132 -0.65 -13.50 14.64
CA MET A 132 -1.90 -12.98 15.18
C MET A 132 -2.35 -13.79 16.43
N SER A 133 -2.31 -15.12 16.35
CA SER A 133 -2.60 -16.02 17.47
C SER A 133 -1.70 -15.75 18.68
N ARG A 134 -0.41 -15.56 18.43
CA ARG A 134 0.57 -15.26 19.50
C ARG A 134 0.27 -13.93 20.23
N ILE A 135 -0.16 -12.91 19.50
CA ILE A 135 -0.45 -11.57 20.04
C ILE A 135 -1.81 -11.53 20.72
N THR A 136 -2.84 -12.02 20.04
CA THR A 136 -4.23 -11.97 20.54
C THR A 136 -4.55 -13.02 21.58
N LYS A 137 -3.72 -14.08 21.68
CA LYS A 137 -3.97 -15.29 22.49
C LYS A 137 -5.20 -16.09 22.03
N LEU A 138 -5.70 -15.82 20.82
CA LEU A 138 -6.78 -16.61 20.22
C LEU A 138 -6.19 -17.82 19.48
N PRO A 139 -6.87 -18.99 19.51
CA PRO A 139 -6.45 -20.16 18.76
C PRO A 139 -6.41 -19.90 17.25
N GLU A 140 -5.44 -20.47 16.56
CA GLU A 140 -5.33 -20.33 15.10
C GLU A 140 -6.57 -20.86 14.37
N SER A 141 -7.21 -21.94 14.90
CA SER A 141 -8.47 -22.48 14.35
C SER A 141 -9.59 -21.45 14.35
N LEU A 142 -9.71 -20.68 15.43
CA LEU A 142 -10.72 -19.61 15.52
C LEU A 142 -10.39 -18.47 14.55
N LEU A 143 -9.13 -18.06 14.46
CA LEU A 143 -8.70 -17.01 13.53
C LEU A 143 -8.92 -17.41 12.07
N ASN A 144 -8.66 -18.67 11.72
CA ASN A 144 -8.97 -19.21 10.39
C ASN A 144 -10.47 -19.18 10.09
N ALA A 145 -11.32 -19.64 11.03
CA ALA A 145 -12.78 -19.57 10.88
C ALA A 145 -13.29 -18.12 10.74
N LEU A 146 -12.74 -17.19 11.52
CA LEU A 146 -13.07 -15.77 11.38
C LEU A 146 -12.62 -15.20 10.02
N SER A 147 -11.53 -15.71 9.45
CA SER A 147 -11.04 -15.24 8.16
C SER A 147 -11.99 -15.58 6.99
N GLU A 148 -12.83 -16.60 7.11
CA GLU A 148 -13.81 -16.96 6.09
C GLU A 148 -14.95 -15.95 5.96
N SER A 149 -15.29 -15.25 7.03
CA SER A 149 -16.43 -14.34 7.10
C SER A 149 -16.06 -12.88 7.31
N ASN A 150 -14.85 -12.60 7.76
CA ASN A 150 -14.41 -11.25 8.11
C ASN A 150 -13.20 -10.83 7.26
N PRO A 151 -13.35 -9.85 6.36
CA PRO A 151 -12.28 -9.38 5.47
C PRO A 151 -10.99 -8.94 6.19
N VAL A 152 -11.10 -8.46 7.43
CA VAL A 152 -9.92 -8.02 8.22
C VAL A 152 -8.95 -9.16 8.49
N PHE A 153 -9.47 -10.38 8.67
CA PHE A 153 -8.67 -11.57 8.97
C PHE A 153 -8.34 -12.40 7.74
N ALA A 154 -9.10 -12.26 6.69
CA ALA A 154 -8.99 -13.11 5.52
C ALA A 154 -7.70 -12.88 4.74
N PRO A 155 -7.00 -13.94 4.35
CA PRO A 155 -5.85 -13.83 3.48
C PRO A 155 -6.26 -13.47 2.04
N GLY A 156 -5.31 -12.89 1.31
CA GLY A 156 -5.45 -12.66 -0.12
C GLY A 156 -5.95 -11.27 -0.50
N VAL A 157 -5.70 -10.94 -1.75
CA VAL A 157 -5.95 -9.61 -2.32
C VAL A 157 -7.43 -9.25 -2.42
N GLY A 158 -8.31 -10.25 -2.58
CA GLY A 158 -9.76 -10.05 -2.75
C GLY A 158 -10.38 -9.28 -1.59
N ASN A 159 -9.93 -9.52 -0.36
CA ASN A 159 -10.44 -8.80 0.80
C ASN A 159 -10.02 -7.32 0.82
N TYR A 160 -8.80 -7.02 0.38
CA TYR A 160 -8.34 -5.64 0.25
C TYR A 160 -9.06 -4.89 -0.87
N VAL A 161 -9.46 -5.59 -1.94
CA VAL A 161 -10.36 -5.05 -2.96
C VAL A 161 -11.74 -4.78 -2.36
N ALA A 162 -12.31 -5.75 -1.64
CA ALA A 162 -13.62 -5.59 -1.00
C ALA A 162 -13.63 -4.44 0.02
N MET A 163 -12.56 -4.28 0.80
CA MET A 163 -12.42 -3.18 1.76
C MET A 163 -12.12 -1.80 1.12
N GLY A 164 -11.87 -1.75 -0.19
CA GLY A 164 -11.51 -0.54 -0.90
C GLY A 164 -10.03 -0.13 -0.75
N GLY A 165 -9.21 -0.92 -0.04
CA GLY A 165 -7.77 -0.64 0.12
C GLY A 165 -6.99 -0.83 -1.18
N VAL A 166 -7.36 -1.85 -1.95
CA VAL A 166 -6.86 -2.09 -3.31
C VAL A 166 -7.99 -1.78 -4.28
N ARG A 167 -7.70 -0.94 -5.27
CA ARG A 167 -8.70 -0.49 -6.23
C ARG A 167 -9.14 -1.58 -7.20
N GLY A 168 -8.22 -2.45 -7.59
CA GLY A 168 -8.51 -3.56 -8.50
C GLY A 168 -7.30 -4.45 -8.70
N LEU A 169 -7.53 -5.55 -9.41
CA LEU A 169 -6.48 -6.50 -9.78
C LEU A 169 -6.05 -6.24 -11.23
N TRP A 170 -4.74 -6.27 -11.46
CA TRP A 170 -4.19 -6.22 -12.81
C TRP A 170 -4.02 -7.63 -13.34
N GLN A 171 -4.76 -7.96 -14.39
CA GLN A 171 -4.74 -9.25 -15.06
C GLN A 171 -4.55 -9.06 -16.56
N GLY A 172 -3.89 -10.00 -17.21
CA GLY A 172 -3.68 -9.96 -18.66
C GLY A 172 -2.71 -8.88 -19.12
N ASP A 173 -3.17 -7.89 -19.86
CA ASP A 173 -2.32 -6.81 -20.39
C ASP A 173 -1.99 -5.76 -19.31
N LEU A 174 -0.81 -5.92 -18.70
CA LEU A 174 -0.34 -4.99 -17.66
C LEU A 174 -0.03 -3.59 -18.22
N GLN A 175 0.27 -3.45 -19.50
CA GLN A 175 0.49 -2.14 -20.12
C GLN A 175 -0.84 -1.39 -20.24
N ALA A 176 -1.90 -2.06 -20.68
CA ALA A 176 -3.23 -1.48 -20.70
C ALA A 176 -3.70 -1.10 -19.30
N ALA A 177 -3.46 -1.95 -18.29
CA ALA A 177 -3.80 -1.68 -16.91
C ALA A 177 -3.05 -0.46 -16.33
N LEU A 178 -1.76 -0.32 -16.61
CA LEU A 178 -0.98 0.85 -16.20
C LEU A 178 -1.47 2.13 -16.89
N ARG A 179 -1.77 2.05 -18.19
CA ARG A 179 -2.32 3.19 -18.95
C ARG A 179 -3.63 3.68 -18.34
N ASP A 180 -4.54 2.77 -18.07
CA ASP A 180 -5.82 3.08 -17.43
C ASP A 180 -5.61 3.69 -16.04
N ALA A 181 -4.76 3.11 -15.22
CA ALA A 181 -4.45 3.61 -13.88
C ALA A 181 -3.87 5.03 -13.90
N LEU A 182 -2.95 5.32 -14.81
CA LEU A 182 -2.38 6.65 -14.96
C LEU A 182 -3.41 7.69 -15.42
N ALA A 183 -4.33 7.31 -16.30
CA ALA A 183 -5.34 8.20 -16.86
C ALA A 183 -6.54 8.41 -15.91
N HIS A 184 -7.05 7.35 -15.30
CA HIS A 184 -8.37 7.34 -14.67
C HIS A 184 -8.37 7.12 -13.15
N SER A 185 -7.22 6.90 -12.48
CA SER A 185 -7.22 6.82 -11.02
C SER A 185 -7.73 8.12 -10.41
N PRO A 186 -8.62 8.06 -9.39
CA PRO A 186 -9.15 9.25 -8.75
C PRO A 186 -8.05 10.05 -8.04
N ARG A 187 -8.25 11.35 -7.92
CA ARG A 187 -7.38 12.22 -7.10
C ARG A 187 -7.83 12.25 -5.65
N GLU A 188 -9.09 12.00 -5.42
CA GLU A 188 -9.69 11.94 -4.10
C GLU A 188 -9.57 10.54 -3.50
N ASP A 189 -9.64 10.46 -2.18
CA ASP A 189 -9.61 9.19 -1.47
C ASP A 189 -10.96 8.47 -1.58
N MET A 190 -11.05 7.51 -2.48
CA MET A 190 -12.27 6.72 -2.72
C MET A 190 -12.35 5.46 -1.85
N ARG A 191 -11.33 5.14 -1.05
CA ARG A 191 -11.24 3.85 -0.33
C ARG A 191 -12.44 3.58 0.58
N ALA A 192 -12.96 4.59 1.24
CA ALA A 192 -14.13 4.45 2.10
C ALA A 192 -15.41 4.14 1.32
N LEU A 193 -15.61 4.84 0.19
CA LEU A 193 -16.76 4.64 -0.70
C LEU A 193 -16.67 3.29 -1.39
N ASP A 194 -15.54 3.00 -2.03
CA ASP A 194 -15.26 1.70 -2.67
C ASP A 194 -15.51 0.53 -1.70
N GLY A 195 -15.03 0.66 -0.45
CA GLY A 195 -15.20 -0.38 0.56
C GLY A 195 -16.66 -0.55 1.04
N ALA A 196 -17.43 0.52 1.08
CA ALA A 196 -18.85 0.46 1.40
C ALA A 196 -19.65 -0.19 0.26
N GLU A 197 -19.44 0.26 -0.99
CA GLU A 197 -20.12 -0.26 -2.18
C GLU A 197 -19.83 -1.74 -2.42
N ARG A 198 -18.58 -2.17 -2.20
CA ARG A 198 -18.15 -3.56 -2.36
C ARG A 198 -18.51 -4.47 -1.19
N GLY A 199 -19.13 -3.93 -0.13
CA GLY A 199 -19.56 -4.68 1.05
C GLY A 199 -18.44 -5.16 1.98
N GLY A 200 -17.22 -4.69 1.82
CA GLY A 200 -16.08 -5.01 2.68
C GLY A 200 -16.08 -4.23 4.00
N ARG A 201 -16.84 -3.15 4.10
CA ARG A 201 -16.98 -2.29 5.27
C ARG A 201 -18.44 -2.24 5.77
N LYS A 202 -18.99 -3.41 6.10
CA LYS A 202 -20.41 -3.58 6.38
C LYS A 202 -20.99 -2.67 7.48
N LEU A 203 -20.22 -2.40 8.53
CA LEU A 203 -20.67 -1.63 9.69
C LEU A 203 -20.07 -0.22 9.77
N ALA A 204 -19.07 0.12 8.95
CA ALA A 204 -18.32 1.35 9.11
C ALA A 204 -19.21 2.60 8.93
N ALA A 205 -20.05 2.63 7.91
CA ALA A 205 -20.94 3.76 7.65
C ALA A 205 -21.98 3.94 8.79
N GLU A 206 -22.57 2.84 9.27
CA GLU A 206 -23.52 2.85 10.39
C GLU A 206 -22.86 3.38 11.68
N VAL A 207 -21.66 2.91 12.00
CA VAL A 207 -20.91 3.38 13.18
C VAL A 207 -20.61 4.87 13.08
N VAL A 208 -20.14 5.35 11.91
CA VAL A 208 -19.89 6.77 11.68
C VAL A 208 -21.16 7.59 11.89
N GLN A 209 -22.29 7.17 11.31
CA GLN A 209 -23.57 7.89 11.47
C GLN A 209 -24.04 7.92 12.93
N ARG A 210 -23.92 6.82 13.66
CA ARG A 210 -24.25 6.76 15.09
C ARG A 210 -23.37 7.71 15.92
N VAL A 211 -22.07 7.77 15.64
CA VAL A 211 -21.16 8.68 16.35
C VAL A 211 -21.51 10.14 16.06
N LEU A 212 -21.77 10.49 14.80
CA LEU A 212 -22.15 11.85 14.42
C LEU A 212 -23.52 12.27 15.00
N ALA A 213 -24.45 11.33 15.16
CA ALA A 213 -25.77 11.60 15.75
C ALA A 213 -25.73 11.69 17.29
N ALA A 214 -24.70 11.21 17.94
CA ALA A 214 -24.53 11.22 19.39
C ALA A 214 -23.80 12.46 19.95
N GLY A 215 -23.21 13.28 19.08
CA GLY A 215 -22.49 14.52 19.43
C GLY A 215 -23.27 15.75 19.04
#